data_caae8fe4b7668b2c94e176273bf4506d
#
_entry.id   caae8fe4b7668b2c94e176273bf4506d
#
_cell.length_a   1.000
_cell.length_b   1.000
_cell.length_c   1.000
_cell.angle_alpha   90.00
_cell.angle_beta   90.00
_cell.angle_gamma   90.00
#
_symmetry.space_group_name_H-M   'P 1'
#
loop_
_entity.id
_entity.type
_entity.pdbx_description
1 polymer ?
#
loop_
_entity_poly.entity_id
_entity_poly.type
_entity_poly.pdbx_seq_one_letter_code
_entity_poly.pdbx_strand_id
1 'polypeptide(L)'
;IQRRFSKISEKEKWKSAVFFFEFYGPQSFAGWHVEEQHTVTLIDVNVFKKGRIPAREFLDLFGHLDIANVLFSGEFSQEFIDAVSDGSLAPMTLEGVVCKHPNDASVMFKAKSRKWLDMLKQQCGDDENLFRRLS
;
A
#
# COMPACT_ATOMS: atom_id res chain seq x y z
N ILE A 1 -10.14 12.51 11.61
CA ILE A 1 -9.42 11.22 11.52
C ILE A 1 -9.37 10.55 12.90
N GLN A 2 -8.74 11.14 13.92
CA GLN A 2 -8.52 10.53 15.25
C GLN A 2 -9.78 9.97 15.92
N ARG A 3 -10.89 10.71 15.91
CA ARG A 3 -12.16 10.29 16.56
C ARG A 3 -12.78 9.02 15.93
N ARG A 4 -12.60 8.80 14.63
CA ARG A 4 -13.14 7.60 13.95
C ARG A 4 -12.36 6.36 14.34
N PHE A 5 -11.04 6.44 14.42
CA PHE A 5 -10.17 5.32 14.80
C PHE A 5 -10.29 4.97 16.28
N SER A 6 -10.46 5.96 17.17
CA SER A 6 -10.70 5.71 18.60
C SER A 6 -11.93 4.84 18.82
N LYS A 7 -13.03 5.11 18.13
CA LYS A 7 -14.27 4.31 18.24
C LYS A 7 -14.07 2.85 17.84
N ILE A 8 -13.29 2.59 16.78
CA ILE A 8 -12.99 1.24 16.33
C ILE A 8 -12.11 0.55 17.39
N SER A 9 -11.06 1.19 17.88
CA SER A 9 -10.19 0.64 18.90
C SER A 9 -10.94 0.33 20.21
N GLU A 10 -11.87 1.16 20.61
CA GLU A 10 -12.74 0.95 21.78
C GLU A 10 -13.67 -0.26 21.57
N LYS A 11 -14.33 -0.35 20.42
CA LYS A 11 -15.20 -1.47 20.06
C LYS A 11 -14.43 -2.79 20.04
N GLU A 12 -13.25 -2.80 19.45
CA GLU A 12 -12.38 -3.99 19.36
C GLU A 12 -11.58 -4.25 20.64
N LYS A 13 -11.72 -3.41 21.66
CA LYS A 13 -11.01 -3.52 22.95
C LYS A 13 -9.49 -3.56 22.81
N TRP A 14 -8.94 -2.84 21.86
CA TRP A 14 -7.50 -2.75 21.67
C TRP A 14 -6.87 -1.86 22.75
N LYS A 15 -5.86 -2.37 23.43
CA LYS A 15 -5.11 -1.61 24.44
C LYS A 15 -4.33 -0.45 23.79
N SER A 16 -3.69 -0.72 22.66
CA SER A 16 -3.06 0.27 21.80
C SER A 16 -2.91 -0.28 20.37
N ALA A 17 -2.84 0.62 19.39
CA ALA A 17 -2.60 0.27 18.01
C ALA A 17 -1.77 1.36 17.32
N VAL A 18 -0.97 0.97 16.33
CA VAL A 18 -0.25 1.85 15.43
C VAL A 18 -0.95 1.82 14.08
N PHE A 19 -1.30 2.97 13.58
CA PHE A 19 -1.94 3.15 12.28
C PHE A 19 -0.90 3.67 11.29
N PHE A 20 -0.74 3.00 10.16
CA PHE A 20 0.18 3.38 9.10
C PHE A 20 -0.57 4.08 7.99
N PHE A 21 -0.12 5.28 7.68
CA PHE A 21 -0.69 6.10 6.61
C PHE A 21 0.35 6.35 5.54
N GLU A 22 -0.10 6.44 4.32
CA GLU A 22 0.67 6.97 3.21
C GLU A 22 0.17 8.37 2.87
N PHE A 23 1.11 9.30 2.73
CA PHE A 23 0.86 10.65 2.27
C PHE A 23 1.42 10.80 0.87
N TYR A 24 0.59 11.20 -0.07
CA TYR A 24 1.01 11.48 -1.44
C TYR A 24 0.32 12.73 -2.01
N GLY A 25 0.83 13.20 -3.14
CA GLY A 25 0.49 14.47 -3.75
C GLY A 25 1.74 15.29 -4.08
N PRO A 26 1.60 16.56 -4.46
CA PRO A 26 2.72 17.44 -4.74
C PRO A 26 3.70 17.49 -3.56
N GLN A 27 5.00 17.35 -3.84
CA GLN A 27 6.08 17.34 -2.83
C GLN A 27 6.08 16.09 -1.89
N SER A 28 5.33 15.04 -2.19
CA SER A 28 5.50 13.76 -1.51
C SER A 28 6.83 13.12 -1.87
N PHE A 29 7.33 12.20 -1.02
CA PHE A 29 8.65 11.58 -1.20
C PHE A 29 8.83 10.89 -2.55
N ALA A 30 7.78 10.30 -3.11
CA ALA A 30 7.83 9.61 -4.40
C ALA A 30 7.95 10.57 -5.61
N GLY A 31 7.70 11.88 -5.45
CA GLY A 31 8.01 12.94 -6.42
C GLY A 31 7.20 12.93 -7.72
N TRP A 32 6.41 11.89 -7.99
CA TRP A 32 5.68 11.71 -9.26
C TRP A 32 4.16 11.87 -9.16
N HIS A 33 3.70 12.39 -8.02
CA HIS A 33 2.29 12.66 -7.75
C HIS A 33 1.98 14.15 -7.81
N VAL A 34 2.67 14.88 -8.71
CA VAL A 34 2.62 16.34 -8.77
C VAL A 34 1.26 16.90 -9.20
N GLU A 35 0.48 16.11 -9.90
CA GLU A 35 -0.86 16.48 -10.37
C GLU A 35 -1.99 15.98 -9.45
N GLU A 36 -1.65 15.17 -8.45
CA GLU A 36 -2.62 14.62 -7.51
C GLU A 36 -2.84 15.59 -6.34
N GLN A 37 -4.05 15.61 -5.81
CA GLN A 37 -4.32 16.35 -4.58
C GLN A 37 -3.61 15.67 -3.40
N HIS A 38 -3.19 16.47 -2.40
CA HIS A 38 -2.66 15.92 -1.16
C HIS A 38 -3.67 14.99 -0.50
N THR A 39 -3.27 13.75 -0.34
CA THR A 39 -4.11 12.69 0.23
C THR A 39 -3.36 11.94 1.31
N VAL A 40 -4.08 11.60 2.37
CA VAL A 40 -3.60 10.73 3.45
C VAL A 40 -4.47 9.49 3.49
N THR A 41 -3.91 8.35 3.18
CA THR A 41 -4.61 7.07 3.04
C THR A 41 -4.13 6.09 4.10
N LEU A 42 -5.05 5.46 4.83
CA LEU A 42 -4.72 4.39 5.76
C LEU A 42 -4.35 3.13 4.98
N ILE A 43 -3.17 2.59 5.26
CA ILE A 43 -2.64 1.41 4.54
C ILE A 43 -2.53 0.17 5.42
N ASP A 44 -2.37 0.34 6.74
CA ASP A 44 -2.18 -0.79 7.65
C ASP A 44 -2.44 -0.43 9.11
N VAL A 45 -2.68 -1.45 9.94
CA VAL A 45 -2.83 -1.30 11.40
C VAL A 45 -2.08 -2.44 12.11
N ASN A 46 -1.30 -2.08 13.11
CA ASN A 46 -0.60 -3.02 13.99
C ASN A 46 -1.14 -2.87 15.41
N VAL A 47 -1.74 -3.92 15.94
CA VAL A 47 -2.37 -3.93 17.26
C VAL A 47 -1.40 -4.51 18.31
N PHE A 48 -1.25 -3.84 19.42
CA PHE A 48 -0.37 -4.28 20.50
C PHE A 48 -0.69 -5.73 20.92
N LYS A 49 0.34 -6.58 20.95
CA LYS A 49 0.29 -8.02 21.22
C LYS A 49 -0.44 -8.90 20.19
N LYS A 50 -1.19 -8.32 19.24
CA LYS A 50 -1.79 -9.05 18.12
C LYS A 50 -0.92 -9.04 16.87
N GLY A 51 -0.14 -7.98 16.67
CA GLY A 51 0.60 -7.74 15.45
C GLY A 51 -0.24 -7.00 14.38
N ARG A 52 0.24 -7.04 13.15
CA ARG A 52 -0.49 -6.48 12.00
C ARG A 52 -1.76 -7.28 11.76
N ILE A 53 -2.88 -6.59 11.51
CA ILE A 53 -4.14 -7.26 11.19
C ILE A 53 -4.15 -7.74 9.74
N PRO A 54 -4.76 -8.91 9.44
CA PRO A 54 -4.87 -9.43 8.09
C PRO A 54 -5.73 -8.53 7.19
N ALA A 55 -5.51 -8.63 5.86
CA ALA A 55 -6.20 -7.76 4.90
C ALA A 55 -7.73 -7.86 4.98
N ARG A 56 -8.29 -9.05 5.21
CA ARG A 56 -9.75 -9.23 5.38
C ARG A 56 -10.26 -8.49 6.61
N GLU A 57 -9.64 -8.67 7.78
CA GLU A 57 -10.00 -7.96 9.01
C GLU A 57 -9.83 -6.44 8.83
N PHE A 58 -8.77 -6.01 8.15
CA PHE A 58 -8.56 -4.61 7.83
C PHE A 58 -9.70 -4.02 7.01
N LEU A 59 -10.16 -4.71 5.96
CA LEU A 59 -11.27 -4.25 5.12
C LEU A 59 -12.60 -4.24 5.87
N ASP A 60 -12.86 -5.24 6.71
CA ASP A 60 -14.08 -5.33 7.53
C ASP A 60 -14.17 -4.15 8.53
N LEU A 61 -13.03 -3.75 9.12
CA LEU A 61 -12.98 -2.68 10.11
C LEU A 61 -12.88 -1.28 9.51
N PHE A 62 -12.13 -1.11 8.42
CA PHE A 62 -11.74 0.19 7.88
C PHE A 62 -12.18 0.45 6.45
N GLY A 63 -12.76 -0.54 5.74
CA GLY A 63 -13.14 -0.40 4.32
C GLY A 63 -14.16 0.70 4.02
N HIS A 64 -14.83 1.25 5.03
CA HIS A 64 -15.74 2.40 4.93
C HIS A 64 -15.05 3.76 5.11
N LEU A 65 -13.73 3.78 5.30
CA LEU A 65 -12.91 4.99 5.48
C LEU A 65 -12.03 5.23 4.26
N ASP A 66 -11.23 6.30 4.30
CA ASP A 66 -10.24 6.62 3.28
C ASP A 66 -9.04 5.65 3.40
N ILE A 67 -9.19 4.49 2.80
CA ILE A 67 -8.15 3.44 2.71
C ILE A 67 -7.62 3.35 1.29
N ALA A 68 -6.47 2.67 1.13
CA ALA A 68 -5.97 2.33 -0.20
C ALA A 68 -6.99 1.49 -0.98
N ASN A 69 -7.17 1.80 -2.26
CA ASN A 69 -8.12 1.09 -3.12
C ASN A 69 -7.74 -0.39 -3.26
N VAL A 70 -8.74 -1.26 -3.16
CA VAL A 70 -8.57 -2.67 -3.52
C VAL A 70 -8.76 -2.78 -5.04
N LEU A 71 -7.66 -3.02 -5.76
CA LEU A 71 -7.66 -3.07 -7.21
C LEU A 71 -7.99 -4.46 -7.75
N PHE A 72 -7.64 -5.50 -6.98
CA PHE A 72 -7.79 -6.90 -7.36
C PHE A 72 -8.00 -7.78 -6.13
N SER A 73 -8.81 -8.81 -6.27
CA SER A 73 -8.98 -9.86 -5.28
C SER A 73 -9.12 -11.20 -6.01
N GLY A 74 -8.13 -12.07 -5.86
CA GLY A 74 -8.08 -13.35 -6.57
C GLY A 74 -6.77 -14.08 -6.34
N GLU A 75 -6.50 -15.08 -7.15
CA GLU A 75 -5.26 -15.83 -7.12
C GLU A 75 -4.08 -15.00 -7.65
N PHE A 76 -2.92 -15.23 -7.08
CA PHE A 76 -1.66 -14.67 -7.57
C PHE A 76 -1.21 -15.45 -8.81
N SER A 77 -1.70 -15.04 -9.97
CA SER A 77 -1.46 -15.72 -11.26
C SER A 77 -0.43 -14.98 -12.12
N GLN A 78 0.02 -15.64 -13.19
CA GLN A 78 0.92 -15.00 -14.17
C GLN A 78 0.24 -13.83 -14.86
N GLU A 79 -1.05 -13.94 -15.18
CA GLU A 79 -1.83 -12.85 -15.80
C GLU A 79 -1.88 -11.61 -14.89
N PHE A 80 -2.02 -11.81 -13.58
CA PHE A 80 -1.97 -10.71 -12.61
C PHE A 80 -0.58 -10.06 -12.59
N ILE A 81 0.49 -10.86 -12.56
CA ILE A 81 1.87 -10.36 -12.59
C ILE A 81 2.13 -9.53 -13.85
N ASP A 82 1.70 -10.04 -14.99
CA ASP A 82 1.87 -9.37 -16.29
C ASP A 82 1.09 -8.04 -16.31
N ALA A 83 -0.16 -8.04 -15.84
CA ALA A 83 -0.98 -6.83 -15.76
C ALA A 83 -0.40 -5.75 -14.84
N VAL A 84 0.24 -6.12 -13.73
CA VAL A 84 0.97 -5.17 -12.88
C VAL A 84 2.23 -4.70 -13.56
N SER A 85 3.00 -5.61 -14.16
CA SER A 85 4.27 -5.31 -14.82
C SER A 85 4.12 -4.32 -15.98
N ASP A 86 3.10 -4.50 -16.80
CA ASP A 86 2.84 -3.63 -17.97
C ASP A 86 1.98 -2.39 -17.63
N GLY A 87 1.43 -2.33 -16.41
CA GLY A 87 0.62 -1.21 -15.93
C GLY A 87 -0.84 -1.24 -16.41
N SER A 88 -1.33 -2.37 -16.90
CA SER A 88 -2.72 -2.51 -17.41
C SER A 88 -3.75 -2.80 -16.31
N LEU A 89 -3.32 -3.09 -15.08
CA LEU A 89 -4.22 -3.28 -13.93
C LEU A 89 -4.78 -1.91 -13.48
N ALA A 90 -5.84 -1.46 -14.13
CA ALA A 90 -6.47 -0.18 -13.79
C ALA A 90 -7.29 -0.25 -12.48
N PRO A 91 -7.29 0.78 -11.64
CA PRO A 91 -6.57 2.04 -11.71
C PRO A 91 -5.28 2.08 -10.84
N MET A 92 -4.35 1.13 -11.07
CA MET A 92 -3.10 1.10 -10.32
C MET A 92 -2.27 2.38 -10.51
N THR A 93 -1.42 2.68 -9.53
CA THR A 93 -0.44 3.77 -9.63
C THR A 93 0.70 3.38 -10.56
N LEU A 94 1.48 4.37 -11.03
CA LEU A 94 2.67 4.14 -11.84
C LEU A 94 3.68 3.21 -11.16
N GLU A 95 3.81 3.31 -9.83
CA GLU A 95 4.75 2.49 -9.05
C GLU A 95 4.40 1.01 -9.07
N GLY A 96 3.12 0.68 -8.89
CA GLY A 96 2.66 -0.71 -8.77
C GLY A 96 1.63 -0.89 -7.67
N VAL A 97 1.62 -2.07 -7.07
CA VAL A 97 0.65 -2.47 -6.05
C VAL A 97 1.30 -3.17 -4.85
N VAL A 98 0.61 -3.14 -3.72
CA VAL A 98 0.95 -3.96 -2.54
C VAL A 98 -0.02 -5.14 -2.48
N CYS A 99 0.53 -6.34 -2.54
CA CYS A 99 -0.21 -7.59 -2.42
C CYS A 99 -0.23 -8.03 -0.96
N LYS A 100 -1.40 -8.40 -0.45
CA LYS A 100 -1.58 -8.86 0.94
C LYS A 100 -2.41 -10.13 0.95
N HIS A 101 -1.97 -11.13 1.72
CA HIS A 101 -2.77 -12.32 1.92
C HIS A 101 -3.99 -12.01 2.80
N PRO A 102 -5.18 -12.52 2.47
CA PRO A 102 -6.43 -12.14 3.16
C PRO A 102 -6.44 -12.48 4.65
N ASN A 103 -5.82 -13.59 5.05
CA ASN A 103 -5.90 -14.14 6.41
C ASN A 103 -4.54 -14.22 7.13
N ASP A 104 -3.42 -13.93 6.44
CA ASP A 104 -2.08 -14.00 7.01
C ASP A 104 -1.35 -12.67 6.79
N ALA A 105 -1.29 -11.87 7.84
CA ALA A 105 -0.65 -10.56 7.81
C ALA A 105 0.88 -10.60 7.62
N SER A 106 1.51 -11.77 7.74
CA SER A 106 2.95 -11.94 7.47
C SER A 106 3.26 -12.05 5.97
N VAL A 107 2.27 -12.44 5.17
CA VAL A 107 2.42 -12.58 3.72
C VAL A 107 1.99 -11.29 3.04
N MET A 108 2.98 -10.46 2.73
CA MET A 108 2.82 -9.18 2.04
C MET A 108 4.05 -8.91 1.18
N PHE A 109 3.83 -8.42 -0.04
CA PHE A 109 4.91 -8.03 -0.95
C PHE A 109 4.46 -6.92 -1.89
N LYS A 110 5.43 -6.23 -2.50
CA LYS A 110 5.19 -5.22 -3.53
C LYS A 110 5.40 -5.82 -4.91
N ALA A 111 4.49 -5.52 -5.84
CA ALA A 111 4.67 -5.79 -7.25
C ALA A 111 4.78 -4.44 -7.97
N LYS A 112 5.91 -4.22 -8.64
CA LYS A 112 6.26 -2.96 -9.29
C LYS A 112 6.01 -3.00 -10.79
N SER A 113 5.59 -1.89 -11.39
CA SER A 113 5.50 -1.79 -12.84
C SER A 113 6.89 -1.67 -13.47
N ARG A 114 7.04 -2.19 -14.68
CA ARG A 114 8.29 -2.09 -15.45
C ARG A 114 8.65 -0.64 -15.73
N LYS A 115 7.66 0.16 -16.11
CA LYS A 115 7.86 1.58 -16.39
C LYS A 115 8.44 2.33 -15.19
N TRP A 116 7.92 2.07 -13.98
CA TRP A 116 8.44 2.69 -12.77
C TRP A 116 9.88 2.25 -12.46
N LEU A 117 10.18 0.95 -12.61
CA LEU A 117 11.53 0.42 -12.41
C LEU A 117 12.53 1.01 -13.40
N ASP A 118 12.14 1.17 -14.66
CA ASP A 118 13.00 1.79 -15.68
C ASP A 118 13.28 3.27 -15.36
N MET A 119 12.26 4.02 -14.94
CA MET A 119 12.42 5.41 -14.51
C MET A 119 13.34 5.52 -13.30
N LEU A 120 13.15 4.66 -12.29
CA LEU A 120 13.98 4.61 -11.11
C LEU A 120 15.44 4.29 -11.45
N LYS A 121 15.66 3.33 -12.34
CA LYS A 121 17.00 2.98 -12.81
C LYS A 121 17.69 4.13 -13.52
N GLN A 122 16.99 4.87 -14.36
CA GLN A 122 17.51 6.07 -15.00
C GLN A 122 17.92 7.15 -13.98
N GLN A 123 17.13 7.33 -12.92
CA GLN A 123 17.44 8.31 -11.86
C GLN A 123 18.62 7.89 -11.00
N CYS A 124 18.76 6.60 -10.69
CA CYS A 124 19.89 6.08 -9.92
C CYS A 124 21.19 6.05 -10.72
N GLY A 125 21.13 6.09 -12.08
CA GLY A 125 22.30 5.95 -12.92
C GLY A 125 23.05 4.65 -12.65
N ASP A 126 24.35 4.75 -12.37
CA ASP A 126 25.22 3.60 -12.09
C ASP A 126 25.20 3.16 -10.61
N ASP A 127 24.43 3.85 -9.75
CA ASP A 127 24.33 3.49 -8.32
C ASP A 127 23.33 2.33 -8.10
N GLU A 128 23.82 1.10 -8.28
CA GLU A 128 23.03 -0.10 -8.05
C GLU A 128 22.57 -0.26 -6.59
N ASN A 129 23.31 0.26 -5.62
CA ASN A 129 22.93 0.16 -4.21
C ASN A 129 21.73 1.06 -3.92
N LEU A 130 21.74 2.27 -4.46
CA LEU A 130 20.59 3.17 -4.39
C LEU A 130 19.36 2.56 -5.07
N PHE A 131 19.53 2.01 -6.29
CA PHE A 131 18.44 1.36 -7.00
C PHE A 131 17.81 0.22 -6.18
N ARG A 132 18.63 -0.70 -5.61
CA ARG A 132 18.13 -1.82 -4.78
C ARG A 132 17.41 -1.35 -3.51
N ARG A 133 17.78 -0.20 -2.97
CA ARG A 133 17.13 0.35 -1.77
C ARG A 133 15.77 0.97 -2.06
N LEU A 134 15.57 1.49 -3.27
CA LEU A 134 14.38 2.21 -3.69
C LEU A 134 13.41 1.35 -4.52
N SER A 135 13.88 0.27 -5.14
CA SER A 135 13.04 -0.71 -5.86
C SER A 135 12.41 -1.71 -4.89
#